data_85e76ab03ef98f50354c22397874b60f
#
_entry.id   85e76ab03ef98f50354c22397874b60f
#
_cell.length_a   1.000
_cell.length_b   1.000
_cell.length_c   1.000
_cell.angle_alpha   90.00
_cell.angle_beta   90.00
_cell.angle_gamma   90.00
#
_symmetry.space_group_name_H-M   'P 1'
#
loop_
_entity.id
_entity.type
_entity.pdbx_description
1 polymer ?
#
loop_
_entity_poly.entity_id
_entity_poly.type
_entity_poly.pdbx_seq_one_letter_code
_entity_poly.pdbx_strand_id
1 'polypeptide(L)'
;MLHDSDNLVAESLVLMLSGTAQWELNTQKGLEMLYQQNKTLKSQFQQVDGSGLSRYSLASPRGLLETLDKIYETIGTSKIKTLLPQTNSEGTLIRFAPQQNLDFVYAKSGSLRNNHALAGYIFSKANKPYAFVISVNNYTGDKEAIQAAIGAQLSFLHKKLR
;
A
#
# COMPACT_ATOMS: atom_id res chain seq x y z
N MET A 1 7.95 -9.66 -0.54
CA MET A 1 7.95 -8.26 -0.05
C MET A 1 6.57 -7.79 0.38
N LEU A 2 5.56 -7.65 -0.49
CA LEU A 2 4.28 -7.04 -0.10
C LEU A 2 3.45 -7.89 0.87
N HIS A 3 3.49 -9.22 0.79
CA HIS A 3 2.82 -10.13 1.74
C HIS A 3 3.41 -10.04 3.14
N ASP A 4 4.74 -10.16 3.26
CA ASP A 4 5.41 -10.22 4.56
C ASP A 4 5.91 -8.86 5.05
N SER A 5 5.68 -7.82 4.25
CA SER A 5 6.17 -6.45 4.54
C SER A 5 7.68 -6.39 4.75
N ASP A 6 8.43 -7.04 3.85
CA ASP A 6 9.89 -7.15 3.93
C ASP A 6 10.56 -5.84 3.54
N ASN A 7 11.10 -5.17 4.55
CA ASN A 7 11.75 -3.87 4.41
C ASN A 7 13.09 -3.97 3.69
N LEU A 8 13.85 -5.06 3.91
CA LEU A 8 15.14 -5.26 3.25
C LEU A 8 14.96 -5.38 1.73
N VAL A 9 13.96 -6.16 1.31
CA VAL A 9 13.64 -6.28 -0.12
C VAL A 9 13.19 -4.94 -0.69
N ALA A 10 12.38 -4.16 0.04
CA ALA A 10 11.94 -2.85 -0.43
C ALA A 10 13.11 -1.86 -0.61
N GLU A 11 14.04 -1.79 0.36
CA GLU A 11 15.27 -0.99 0.23
C GLU A 11 16.14 -1.47 -0.93
N SER A 12 16.31 -2.79 -1.06
CA SER A 12 17.12 -3.37 -2.13
C SER A 12 16.59 -3.02 -3.52
N LEU A 13 15.27 -3.01 -3.71
CA LEU A 13 14.67 -2.62 -4.99
C LEU A 13 14.99 -1.18 -5.38
N VAL A 14 14.95 -0.25 -4.41
CA VAL A 14 15.33 1.16 -4.66
C VAL A 14 16.82 1.28 -4.99
N LEU A 15 17.67 0.57 -4.26
CA LEU A 15 19.11 0.53 -4.55
C LEU A 15 19.39 -0.04 -5.94
N MET A 16 18.71 -1.13 -6.33
CA MET A 16 18.86 -1.74 -7.66
C MET A 16 18.45 -0.79 -8.78
N LEU A 17 17.43 0.05 -8.58
CA LEU A 17 17.07 1.08 -9.56
C LEU A 17 18.24 2.01 -9.86
N SER A 18 18.96 2.49 -8.84
CA SER A 18 20.12 3.36 -9.06
C SER A 18 21.26 2.62 -9.79
N GLY A 19 21.47 1.34 -9.48
CA GLY A 19 22.48 0.50 -10.11
C GLY A 19 22.24 0.25 -11.60
N THR A 20 21.01 0.35 -12.09
CA THR A 20 20.72 0.18 -13.53
C THR A 20 21.25 1.33 -14.39
N ALA A 21 21.39 2.52 -13.81
CA ALA A 21 21.82 3.73 -14.52
C ALA A 21 23.28 4.14 -14.21
N GLN A 22 23.75 3.75 -13.04
CA GLN A 22 25.07 4.10 -12.53
C GLN A 22 25.61 2.94 -11.71
N TRP A 23 26.91 2.73 -11.76
CA TRP A 23 27.60 1.63 -11.04
C TRP A 23 27.53 1.74 -9.50
N GLU A 24 27.01 2.83 -8.97
CA GLU A 24 26.91 3.13 -7.54
C GLU A 24 25.49 2.89 -7.01
N LEU A 25 25.36 2.04 -5.99
CA LEU A 25 24.09 1.82 -5.29
C LEU A 25 23.81 2.99 -4.34
N ASN A 26 22.75 3.75 -4.60
CA ASN A 26 22.39 4.94 -3.83
C ASN A 26 20.87 5.10 -3.75
N THR A 27 20.32 5.10 -2.54
CA THR A 27 18.87 5.22 -2.30
C THR A 27 18.30 6.51 -2.86
N GLN A 28 18.97 7.65 -2.66
CA GLN A 28 18.49 8.94 -3.16
C GLN A 28 18.38 8.95 -4.68
N LYS A 29 19.40 8.46 -5.38
CA LYS A 29 19.38 8.32 -6.83
C LYS A 29 18.29 7.37 -7.32
N GLY A 30 18.08 6.25 -6.63
CA GLY A 30 17.01 5.31 -6.95
C GLY A 30 15.62 5.95 -6.82
N LEU A 31 15.38 6.72 -5.77
CA LEU A 31 14.13 7.47 -5.59
C LEU A 31 13.96 8.57 -6.65
N GLU A 32 15.01 9.28 -6.99
CA GLU A 32 14.99 10.29 -8.08
C GLU A 32 14.59 9.66 -9.41
N MET A 33 15.15 8.50 -9.75
CA MET A 33 14.78 7.76 -10.96
C MET A 33 13.31 7.32 -10.95
N LEU A 34 12.81 6.85 -9.81
CA LEU A 34 11.40 6.50 -9.65
C LEU A 34 10.49 7.69 -9.95
N TYR A 35 10.84 8.87 -9.45
CA TYR A 35 10.08 10.11 -9.70
C TYR A 35 10.25 10.67 -11.11
N GLN A 36 11.40 10.48 -11.75
CA GLN A 36 11.57 10.88 -13.16
C GLN A 36 10.63 10.12 -14.08
N GLN A 37 10.41 8.84 -13.82
CA GLN A 37 9.45 8.01 -14.56
C GLN A 37 7.99 8.33 -14.21
N ASN A 38 7.74 8.93 -13.04
CA ASN A 38 6.41 9.19 -12.49
C ASN A 38 6.28 10.63 -11.99
N LYS A 39 6.47 11.60 -12.89
CA LYS A 39 6.52 13.04 -12.55
C LYS A 39 5.29 13.56 -11.79
N THR A 40 4.11 13.05 -12.11
CA THR A 40 2.85 13.40 -11.42
C THR A 40 2.84 12.99 -9.95
N LEU A 41 3.58 11.94 -9.58
CA LEU A 41 3.67 11.47 -8.20
C LEU A 41 4.63 12.31 -7.36
N LYS A 42 5.59 13.02 -7.95
CA LYS A 42 6.61 13.76 -7.21
C LYS A 42 6.04 14.76 -6.21
N SER A 43 4.96 15.44 -6.55
CA SER A 43 4.28 16.40 -5.65
C SER A 43 3.44 15.73 -4.55
N GLN A 44 3.19 14.43 -4.65
CA GLN A 44 2.34 13.65 -3.75
C GLN A 44 3.14 12.83 -2.73
N PHE A 45 4.46 12.71 -2.93
CA PHE A 45 5.35 11.92 -2.10
C PHE A 45 6.59 12.72 -1.71
N GLN A 46 7.03 12.50 -0.48
CA GLN A 46 8.36 12.81 -0.01
C GLN A 46 8.93 11.51 0.56
N GLN A 47 9.85 10.86 -0.14
CA GLN A 47 10.46 9.61 0.30
C GLN A 47 11.94 9.82 0.56
N VAL A 48 12.43 9.21 1.65
CA VAL A 48 13.84 9.20 2.04
C VAL A 48 14.38 7.77 2.14
N ASP A 49 13.47 6.77 2.06
CA ASP A 49 13.78 5.34 2.13
C ASP A 49 12.86 4.55 1.19
N GLY A 50 13.24 3.32 0.86
CA GLY A 50 12.44 2.41 0.04
C GLY A 50 11.37 1.67 0.83
N SER A 51 11.57 1.46 2.12
CA SER A 51 10.68 0.68 3.00
C SER A 51 9.51 1.47 3.57
N GLY A 52 9.64 2.79 3.65
CA GLY A 52 8.66 3.65 4.31
C GLY A 52 8.71 3.59 5.85
N LEU A 53 9.79 3.06 6.44
CA LEU A 53 9.99 3.06 7.90
C LEU A 53 10.33 4.44 8.45
N SER A 54 10.96 5.27 7.64
CA SER A 54 11.32 6.62 8.04
C SER A 54 10.10 7.49 8.24
N ARG A 55 10.05 8.20 9.36
CA ARG A 55 9.01 9.22 9.61
C ARG A 55 9.14 10.46 8.71
N TYR A 56 10.24 10.59 8.01
CA TYR A 56 10.46 11.64 7.00
C TYR A 56 9.90 11.24 5.63
N SER A 57 9.55 9.97 5.44
CA SER A 57 8.82 9.51 4.25
C SER A 57 7.34 9.83 4.41
N LEU A 58 6.82 10.66 3.51
CA LEU A 58 5.43 11.12 3.51
C LEU A 58 4.76 10.74 2.18
N ALA A 59 3.49 10.39 2.26
CA ALA A 59 2.66 10.10 1.09
C ALA A 59 1.26 10.69 1.27
N SER A 60 0.73 11.32 0.23
CA SER A 60 -0.67 11.69 0.22
C SER A 60 -1.56 10.49 -0.15
N PRO A 61 -2.79 10.39 0.37
CA PRO A 61 -3.75 9.38 -0.07
C PRO A 61 -4.01 9.43 -1.59
N ARG A 62 -4.01 10.62 -2.19
CA ARG A 62 -4.17 10.80 -3.64
C ARG A 62 -3.01 10.17 -4.41
N GLY A 63 -1.77 10.40 -3.99
CA GLY A 63 -0.59 9.80 -4.64
C GLY A 63 -0.60 8.28 -4.55
N LEU A 64 -1.04 7.73 -3.42
CA LEU A 64 -1.20 6.28 -3.28
C LEU A 64 -2.31 5.73 -4.20
N LEU A 65 -3.44 6.44 -4.37
CA LEU A 65 -4.47 6.05 -5.34
C LEU A 65 -3.94 6.07 -6.77
N GLU A 66 -3.24 7.14 -7.18
CA GLU A 66 -2.62 7.23 -8.51
C GLU A 66 -1.60 6.10 -8.74
N THR A 67 -0.87 5.69 -7.69
CA THR A 67 0.04 4.54 -7.76
C THR A 67 -0.74 3.23 -7.97
N LEU A 68 -1.83 3.04 -7.23
CA LEU A 68 -2.69 1.85 -7.41
C LEU A 68 -3.30 1.79 -8.81
N ASP A 69 -3.78 2.92 -9.35
CA ASP A 69 -4.32 2.97 -10.71
C ASP A 69 -3.25 2.54 -11.74
N LYS A 70 -2.01 3.06 -11.62
CA LYS A 70 -0.89 2.64 -12.50
C LYS A 70 -0.54 1.16 -12.35
N ILE A 71 -0.56 0.62 -11.14
CA ILE A 71 -0.36 -0.81 -10.91
C ILE A 71 -1.45 -1.60 -11.64
N TYR A 72 -2.71 -1.21 -11.49
CA TYR A 72 -3.82 -1.88 -12.16
C TYR A 72 -3.68 -1.85 -13.70
N GLU A 73 -3.38 -0.70 -14.27
CA GLU A 73 -3.15 -0.53 -15.71
C GLU A 73 -1.99 -1.38 -16.23
N THR A 74 -0.94 -1.55 -15.40
CA THR A 74 0.27 -2.27 -15.81
C THR A 74 0.14 -3.78 -15.72
N ILE A 75 -0.46 -4.29 -14.64
CA ILE A 75 -0.44 -5.74 -14.35
C ILE A 75 -1.82 -6.42 -14.36
N GLY A 76 -2.90 -5.66 -14.29
CA GLY A 76 -4.28 -6.16 -14.32
C GLY A 76 -4.71 -6.92 -13.06
N THR A 77 -5.97 -7.30 -13.06
CA THR A 77 -6.67 -7.89 -11.89
C THR A 77 -6.01 -9.16 -11.35
N SER A 78 -5.65 -10.09 -12.23
CA SER A 78 -5.12 -11.40 -11.80
C SER A 78 -3.81 -11.26 -11.03
N LYS A 79 -2.88 -10.46 -11.56
CA LYS A 79 -1.57 -10.23 -10.92
C LYS A 79 -1.69 -9.41 -9.64
N ILE A 80 -2.67 -8.50 -9.52
CA ILE A 80 -2.93 -7.77 -8.28
C ILE A 80 -3.24 -8.74 -7.14
N LYS A 81 -4.10 -9.73 -7.38
CA LYS A 81 -4.46 -10.74 -6.37
C LYS A 81 -3.28 -11.62 -5.94
N THR A 82 -2.29 -11.78 -6.81
CA THR A 82 -1.05 -12.49 -6.47
C THR A 82 -0.05 -11.56 -5.77
N LEU A 83 -0.06 -10.27 -6.11
CA LEU A 83 0.92 -9.30 -5.61
C LEU A 83 0.61 -8.84 -4.18
N LEU A 84 -0.67 -8.64 -3.86
CA LEU A 84 -1.12 -8.11 -2.58
C LEU A 84 -1.73 -9.20 -1.70
N PRO A 85 -1.45 -9.21 -0.38
CA PRO A 85 -2.07 -10.16 0.53
C PRO A 85 -3.58 -9.94 0.61
N GLN A 86 -4.31 -11.04 0.64
CA GLN A 86 -5.74 -11.05 0.93
C GLN A 86 -5.99 -10.89 2.42
N THR A 87 -6.95 -10.07 2.79
CA THR A 87 -7.34 -9.86 4.19
C THR A 87 -7.85 -11.15 4.82
N ASN A 88 -7.45 -11.40 6.07
CA ASN A 88 -7.78 -12.58 6.87
C ASN A 88 -7.25 -13.92 6.32
N SER A 89 -6.41 -13.89 5.30
CA SER A 89 -5.88 -15.09 4.66
C SER A 89 -4.35 -15.14 4.71
N GLU A 90 -3.67 -14.05 4.39
CA GLU A 90 -2.24 -14.07 4.13
C GLU A 90 -1.48 -12.88 4.72
N GLY A 91 -0.20 -13.09 4.97
CA GLY A 91 0.79 -12.07 5.29
C GLY A 91 0.41 -11.19 6.48
N THR A 92 0.72 -9.90 6.38
CA THR A 92 0.45 -8.93 7.44
C THR A 92 -1.03 -8.64 7.67
N LEU A 93 -1.91 -9.13 6.81
CA LEU A 93 -3.36 -8.94 6.91
C LEU A 93 -4.10 -10.17 7.48
N ILE A 94 -3.41 -11.24 7.87
CA ILE A 94 -4.03 -12.48 8.36
C ILE A 94 -4.96 -12.28 9.57
N ARG A 95 -4.72 -11.27 10.37
CA ARG A 95 -5.54 -10.90 11.54
C ARG A 95 -6.06 -9.46 11.48
N PHE A 96 -6.18 -8.91 10.28
CA PHE A 96 -6.74 -7.58 10.11
C PHE A 96 -8.26 -7.65 10.26
N ALA A 97 -8.81 -6.96 11.28
CA ALA A 97 -10.25 -6.98 11.58
C ALA A 97 -10.88 -8.40 11.56
N PRO A 98 -10.41 -9.36 12.39
CA PRO A 98 -10.78 -10.78 12.31
C PRO A 98 -12.27 -11.05 12.56
N GLN A 99 -13.00 -10.09 13.13
CA GLN A 99 -14.45 -10.15 13.38
C GLN A 99 -15.28 -9.96 12.10
N GLN A 100 -14.63 -9.63 10.96
CA GLN A 100 -15.31 -9.23 9.73
C GLN A 100 -14.81 -10.09 8.57
N ASN A 101 -15.75 -10.51 7.71
CA ASN A 101 -15.37 -11.12 6.45
C ASN A 101 -14.95 -10.03 5.48
N LEU A 102 -13.68 -10.02 5.09
CA LEU A 102 -13.05 -9.08 4.17
C LEU A 102 -12.29 -9.79 3.05
N ASP A 103 -12.70 -11.01 2.67
CA ASP A 103 -12.08 -11.86 1.64
C ASP A 103 -12.05 -11.22 0.24
N PHE A 104 -12.81 -10.16 0.06
CA PHE A 104 -12.83 -9.33 -1.14
C PHE A 104 -11.80 -8.19 -1.15
N VAL A 105 -10.96 -8.06 -0.11
CA VAL A 105 -9.95 -7.00 0.02
C VAL A 105 -8.55 -7.56 -0.17
N TYR A 106 -7.80 -6.96 -1.09
CA TYR A 106 -6.39 -7.21 -1.35
C TYR A 106 -5.63 -5.90 -1.14
N ALA A 107 -4.75 -5.83 -0.14
CA ALA A 107 -4.18 -4.55 0.25
C ALA A 107 -2.81 -4.68 0.92
N LYS A 108 -2.08 -3.58 0.99
CA LYS A 108 -0.88 -3.41 1.80
C LYS A 108 -1.19 -2.54 3.01
N SER A 109 -0.84 -3.00 4.18
CA SER A 109 -0.90 -2.21 5.42
C SER A 109 0.42 -1.51 5.72
N GLY A 110 0.34 -0.36 6.36
CA GLY A 110 1.46 0.35 6.96
C GLY A 110 1.13 0.78 8.39
N SER A 111 2.07 0.61 9.30
CA SER A 111 1.88 1.02 10.70
C SER A 111 3.14 1.62 11.26
N LEU A 112 3.01 2.81 11.81
CA LEU A 112 3.96 3.44 12.71
C LEU A 112 3.21 3.80 14.00
N ARG A 113 3.95 4.17 15.05
CA ARG A 113 3.29 4.61 16.28
C ARG A 113 2.31 5.74 15.98
N ASN A 114 1.03 5.58 16.36
CA ASN A 114 -0.05 6.53 16.16
C ASN A 114 -0.42 6.81 14.68
N ASN A 115 0.04 5.99 13.75
CA ASN A 115 -0.34 6.10 12.35
C ASN A 115 -0.63 4.70 11.79
N HIS A 116 -1.73 4.57 11.06
CA HIS A 116 -2.09 3.34 10.38
C HIS A 116 -2.67 3.64 9.01
N ALA A 117 -2.23 2.91 8.01
CA ALA A 117 -2.75 3.04 6.66
C ALA A 117 -3.03 1.67 6.05
N LEU A 118 -4.02 1.64 5.18
CA LEU A 118 -4.35 0.51 4.33
C LEU A 118 -4.61 1.02 2.91
N ALA A 119 -3.92 0.46 1.93
CA ALA A 119 -4.05 0.84 0.52
C ALA A 119 -4.13 -0.41 -0.36
N GLY A 120 -5.07 -0.46 -1.29
CA GLY A 120 -5.27 -1.62 -2.15
C GLY A 120 -6.58 -1.58 -2.92
N TYR A 121 -7.19 -2.76 -3.09
CA TYR A 121 -8.40 -2.91 -3.90
C TYR A 121 -9.50 -3.67 -3.16
N ILE A 122 -10.74 -3.18 -3.33
CA ILE A 122 -11.97 -3.90 -2.99
C ILE A 122 -12.49 -4.51 -4.28
N PHE A 123 -12.73 -5.81 -4.29
CA PHE A 123 -13.38 -6.48 -5.40
C PHE A 123 -14.89 -6.56 -5.17
N SER A 124 -15.68 -6.02 -6.10
CA SER A 124 -17.15 -6.13 -6.04
C SER A 124 -17.60 -7.59 -6.27
N LYS A 125 -18.90 -7.85 -6.05
CA LYS A 125 -19.50 -9.17 -6.36
C LYS A 125 -19.34 -9.59 -7.82
N ALA A 126 -19.22 -8.61 -8.73
CA ALA A 126 -18.92 -8.84 -10.16
C ALA A 126 -17.40 -8.97 -10.43
N ASN A 127 -16.57 -9.11 -9.38
CA ASN A 127 -15.11 -9.20 -9.47
C ASN A 127 -14.44 -7.96 -10.10
N LYS A 128 -15.10 -6.81 -10.05
CA LYS A 128 -14.54 -5.53 -10.52
C LYS A 128 -13.71 -4.89 -9.39
N PRO A 129 -12.44 -4.52 -9.62
CA PRO A 129 -11.60 -3.88 -8.62
C PRO A 129 -11.94 -2.39 -8.47
N TYR A 130 -11.89 -1.91 -7.25
CA TYR A 130 -11.98 -0.50 -6.87
C TYR A 130 -10.80 -0.18 -5.96
N ALA A 131 -9.93 0.73 -6.39
CA ALA A 131 -8.81 1.17 -5.58
C ALA A 131 -9.29 1.98 -4.38
N PHE A 132 -8.64 1.80 -3.24
CA PHE A 132 -8.91 2.57 -2.04
C PHE A 132 -7.64 2.87 -1.25
N VAL A 133 -7.66 3.96 -0.50
CA VAL A 133 -6.65 4.32 0.49
C VAL A 133 -7.35 4.85 1.73
N ILE A 134 -7.02 4.28 2.86
CA ILE A 134 -7.46 4.76 4.18
C ILE A 134 -6.21 5.04 5.00
N SER A 135 -6.07 6.26 5.52
CA SER A 135 -4.97 6.67 6.38
C SER A 135 -5.52 7.33 7.63
N VAL A 136 -5.12 6.82 8.78
CA VAL A 136 -5.47 7.35 10.09
C VAL A 136 -4.19 7.78 10.78
N ASN A 137 -4.03 9.08 10.97
CA ASN A 137 -2.81 9.68 11.50
C ASN A 137 -3.06 10.30 12.88
N ASN A 138 -2.04 10.25 13.73
CA ASN A 138 -2.03 10.88 15.05
C ASN A 138 -3.19 10.41 15.96
N TYR A 139 -3.64 9.16 15.78
CA TYR A 139 -4.66 8.60 16.65
C TYR A 139 -4.10 8.30 18.04
N THR A 140 -4.96 8.45 19.04
CA THR A 140 -4.73 8.02 20.43
C THR A 140 -5.60 6.81 20.70
N GLY A 141 -5.05 5.76 21.30
CA GLY A 141 -5.81 4.56 21.62
C GLY A 141 -5.33 3.32 20.90
N ASP A 142 -6.24 2.38 20.74
CA ASP A 142 -5.94 1.02 20.35
C ASP A 142 -5.91 0.86 18.82
N LYS A 143 -4.87 0.20 18.31
CA LYS A 143 -4.70 -0.13 16.90
C LYS A 143 -5.80 -1.07 16.40
N GLU A 144 -6.19 -2.02 17.22
CA GLU A 144 -7.24 -3.00 16.92
C GLU A 144 -8.60 -2.32 16.69
N ALA A 145 -8.91 -1.30 17.49
CA ALA A 145 -10.12 -0.49 17.29
C ALA A 145 -10.09 0.27 15.95
N ILE A 146 -8.94 0.84 15.57
CA ILE A 146 -8.76 1.48 14.26
C ILE A 146 -8.94 0.46 13.12
N GLN A 147 -8.34 -0.72 13.23
CA GLN A 147 -8.47 -1.77 12.22
C GLN A 147 -9.92 -2.26 12.10
N ALA A 148 -10.63 -2.42 13.21
CA ALA A 148 -12.05 -2.77 13.22
C ALA A 148 -12.92 -1.70 12.53
N ALA A 149 -12.65 -0.42 12.79
CA ALA A 149 -13.36 0.69 12.15
C ALA A 149 -13.09 0.73 10.63
N ILE A 150 -11.85 0.54 10.19
CA ILE A 150 -11.49 0.42 8.79
C ILE A 150 -12.22 -0.75 8.14
N GLY A 151 -12.21 -1.92 8.79
CA GLY A 151 -12.91 -3.11 8.29
C GLY A 151 -14.41 -2.88 8.13
N ALA A 152 -15.06 -2.18 9.08
CA ALA A 152 -16.48 -1.81 8.99
C ALA A 152 -16.76 -0.92 7.76
N GLN A 153 -15.88 0.05 7.49
CA GLN A 153 -16.01 0.91 6.31
C GLN A 153 -15.85 0.11 5.01
N LEU A 154 -14.86 -0.78 4.93
CA LEU A 154 -14.65 -1.63 3.76
C LEU A 154 -15.85 -2.55 3.50
N SER A 155 -16.41 -3.14 4.56
CA SER A 155 -17.62 -3.97 4.47
C SER A 155 -18.84 -3.16 4.01
N PHE A 156 -18.98 -1.94 4.50
CA PHE A 156 -20.06 -1.04 4.05
C PHE A 156 -19.90 -0.67 2.58
N LEU A 157 -18.69 -0.30 2.15
CA LEU A 157 -18.40 0.02 0.75
C LEU A 157 -18.67 -1.16 -0.17
N HIS A 158 -18.19 -2.36 0.18
CA HIS A 158 -18.41 -3.55 -0.63
C HIS A 158 -19.90 -3.83 -0.90
N LYS A 159 -20.78 -3.60 0.09
CA LYS A 159 -22.23 -3.75 -0.09
C LYS A 159 -22.83 -2.76 -1.11
N LYS A 160 -22.16 -1.63 -1.35
CA LYS A 160 -22.60 -0.59 -2.28
C LYS A 160 -21.99 -0.73 -3.68
N LEU A 161 -20.88 -1.44 -3.81
CA LEU A 161 -20.20 -1.66 -5.10
C LEU A 161 -20.94 -2.72 -5.94
N ARG A 162 -21.13 -2.39 -7.21
CA ARG A 162 -21.81 -3.26 -8.22
C ARG A 162 -20.80 -3.89 -9.16
#